data_629f081a94b24084779488e52c5e6d9b
#
_entry.id   629f081a94b24084779488e52c5e6d9b
#
_cell.length_a   1.000
_cell.length_b   1.000
_cell.length_c   1.000
_cell.angle_alpha   90.00
_cell.angle_beta   90.00
_cell.angle_gamma   90.00
#
_symmetry.space_group_name_H-M   'P 1'
#
loop_
_entity.id
_entity.type
_entity.pdbx_description
1 polymer ?
#
loop_
_entity_poly.entity_id
_entity_poly.type
_entity_poly.pdbx_seq_one_letter_code
_entity_poly.pdbx_strand_id
1 'polypeptide(L)'
;MTLNKRLIISSVMALAAATSVFVSSALGAKPTPTLSLVAHNRGLEFITAAGSTTAYPGHLQIGDRILARDTLTQGNRSVGYDDELCTVTFDNQELCQDTMVLPGTGQIEANWLWTDWPSGFTGVIDGGTGTFARAKGEVTATPLAGGALKLTATLN
;
A
#
# COMPACT_ATOMS: atom_id res chain seq x y z
N MET A 1 53.49 53.56 -60.31
CA MET A 1 53.10 54.14 -59.06
C MET A 1 51.99 53.33 -58.47
N THR A 2 52.28 52.39 -57.61
CA THR A 2 51.32 51.42 -57.08
C THR A 2 51.36 51.52 -55.55
N LEU A 3 50.25 51.89 -54.97
CA LEU A 3 50.04 52.14 -53.55
C LEU A 3 49.64 50.78 -52.87
N ASN A 4 50.53 50.28 -52.07
CA ASN A 4 50.23 49.05 -51.26
C ASN A 4 49.43 49.46 -50.02
N LYS A 5 48.17 49.06 -50.00
CA LYS A 5 47.37 49.09 -48.78
C LYS A 5 47.59 47.77 -47.95
N ARG A 6 48.24 47.96 -46.83
CA ARG A 6 48.34 46.87 -45.81
C ARG A 6 47.02 46.81 -45.06
N LEU A 7 46.38 45.61 -45.16
CA LEU A 7 45.19 45.30 -44.41
C LEU A 7 45.66 44.80 -43.04
N ILE A 8 45.27 45.49 -41.99
CA ILE A 8 45.48 45.07 -40.62
C ILE A 8 44.27 44.18 -40.23
N ILE A 9 44.46 42.86 -40.08
CA ILE A 9 43.45 41.98 -39.60
C ILE A 9 43.56 41.89 -38.06
N SER A 10 42.64 42.56 -37.37
CA SER A 10 42.49 42.45 -35.92
C SER A 10 41.76 41.16 -35.61
N SER A 11 42.47 40.19 -35.07
CA SER A 11 41.88 38.94 -34.57
C SER A 11 41.18 39.21 -33.21
N VAL A 12 39.86 39.24 -33.23
CA VAL A 12 39.06 39.24 -32.01
C VAL A 12 38.97 37.77 -31.56
N MET A 13 39.71 37.42 -30.51
CA MET A 13 39.50 36.13 -29.80
C MET A 13 38.19 36.24 -29.00
N ALA A 14 37.15 35.59 -29.49
CA ALA A 14 35.94 35.37 -28.71
C ALA A 14 36.20 34.22 -27.70
N LEU A 15 36.30 34.59 -26.41
CA LEU A 15 36.37 33.66 -25.31
C LEU A 15 34.94 33.07 -25.13
N ALA A 16 34.70 31.86 -25.64
CA ALA A 16 33.47 31.13 -25.39
C ALA A 16 33.53 30.56 -23.96
N ALA A 17 32.87 31.24 -23.03
CA ALA A 17 32.62 30.68 -21.71
C ALA A 17 31.62 29.54 -21.86
N ALA A 18 32.09 28.28 -21.79
CA ALA A 18 31.23 27.12 -21.71
C ALA A 18 30.61 27.06 -20.30
N THR A 19 29.42 27.62 -20.15
CA THR A 19 28.57 27.38 -18.99
C THR A 19 28.07 25.94 -19.07
N SER A 20 28.73 25.02 -18.33
CA SER A 20 28.23 23.68 -18.11
C SER A 20 26.96 23.75 -17.22
N VAL A 21 25.81 23.72 -17.86
CA VAL A 21 24.53 23.49 -17.18
C VAL A 21 24.55 22.07 -16.68
N PHE A 22 24.85 21.90 -15.40
CA PHE A 22 24.56 20.63 -14.71
C PHE A 22 23.04 20.47 -14.68
N VAL A 23 22.48 19.79 -15.67
CA VAL A 23 21.14 19.24 -15.58
C VAL A 23 21.24 18.12 -14.53
N SER A 24 20.95 18.44 -13.27
CA SER A 24 20.66 17.42 -12.28
C SER A 24 19.43 16.67 -12.80
N SER A 25 19.66 15.54 -13.46
CA SER A 25 18.63 14.56 -13.71
C SER A 25 18.16 14.12 -12.32
N ALA A 26 17.05 14.72 -11.84
CA ALA A 26 16.30 14.14 -10.76
C ALA A 26 15.99 12.72 -11.24
N LEU A 27 16.71 11.74 -10.70
CA LEU A 27 16.40 10.31 -10.87
C LEU A 27 14.97 10.20 -10.37
N GLY A 28 14.01 10.19 -11.30
CA GLY A 28 12.60 10.08 -10.99
C GLY A 28 12.42 8.84 -10.13
N ALA A 29 12.02 9.04 -8.88
CA ALA A 29 11.68 7.93 -8.02
C ALA A 29 10.69 7.06 -8.81
N LYS A 30 11.02 5.77 -8.97
CA LYS A 30 10.11 4.83 -9.63
C LYS A 30 8.78 4.91 -8.87
N PRO A 31 7.65 5.12 -9.56
CA PRO A 31 6.38 5.21 -8.87
C PRO A 31 6.18 3.94 -8.04
N THR A 32 5.92 4.11 -6.75
CA THR A 32 5.65 3.00 -5.83
C THR A 32 4.37 2.31 -6.28
N PRO A 33 4.39 0.99 -6.55
CA PRO A 33 3.19 0.28 -6.98
C PRO A 33 2.10 0.38 -5.93
N THR A 34 0.91 0.76 -6.35
CA THR A 34 -0.26 0.85 -5.45
C THR A 34 -1.35 -0.07 -5.96
N LEU A 35 -1.87 -0.92 -5.08
CA LEU A 35 -3.03 -1.77 -5.33
C LEU A 35 -4.21 -1.22 -4.54
N SER A 36 -5.33 -0.96 -5.21
CA SER A 36 -6.58 -0.51 -4.58
C SER A 36 -7.67 -1.54 -4.78
N LEU A 37 -8.22 -2.01 -3.67
CA LEU A 37 -9.27 -3.04 -3.59
C LEU A 37 -10.42 -2.53 -2.74
N VAL A 38 -11.59 -3.18 -2.89
CA VAL A 38 -12.70 -3.01 -1.96
C VAL A 38 -13.04 -4.38 -1.38
N ALA A 39 -12.99 -4.48 -0.06
CA ALA A 39 -13.35 -5.65 0.72
C ALA A 39 -14.83 -5.58 1.11
N HIS A 40 -15.55 -6.64 0.81
CA HIS A 40 -16.98 -6.79 1.10
C HIS A 40 -17.18 -7.99 2.01
N ASN A 41 -17.62 -7.77 3.23
CA ASN A 41 -17.79 -8.83 4.22
C ASN A 41 -18.70 -9.95 3.72
N ARG A 42 -18.24 -11.19 3.88
CA ARG A 42 -18.93 -12.41 3.50
C ARG A 42 -19.23 -13.31 4.69
N GLY A 43 -18.45 -13.20 5.73
CA GLY A 43 -18.62 -14.00 6.92
C GLY A 43 -17.82 -13.43 8.07
N LEU A 44 -18.42 -13.51 9.23
CA LEU A 44 -17.82 -13.08 10.50
C LEU A 44 -18.13 -14.14 11.55
N GLU A 45 -17.11 -14.61 12.22
CA GLU A 45 -17.20 -15.62 13.26
C GLU A 45 -16.43 -15.13 14.50
N PHE A 46 -17.06 -15.28 15.66
CA PHE A 46 -16.47 -14.93 16.94
C PHE A 46 -16.12 -16.21 17.71
N ILE A 47 -14.90 -16.27 18.21
CA ILE A 47 -14.39 -17.38 19.01
C ILE A 47 -13.95 -16.83 20.35
N THR A 48 -14.60 -17.27 21.43
CA THR A 48 -14.22 -16.85 22.78
C THR A 48 -12.81 -17.33 23.13
N ALA A 49 -12.17 -16.72 24.12
CA ALA A 49 -10.88 -17.14 24.63
C ALA A 49 -10.89 -18.61 25.12
N ALA A 50 -12.07 -19.14 25.52
CA ALA A 50 -12.28 -20.53 25.87
C ALA A 50 -12.42 -21.46 24.64
N GLY A 51 -12.42 -20.94 23.42
CA GLY A 51 -12.49 -21.71 22.17
C GLY A 51 -13.91 -22.02 21.70
N SER A 52 -14.94 -21.44 22.28
CA SER A 52 -16.33 -21.64 21.84
C SER A 52 -16.71 -20.60 20.78
N THR A 53 -17.26 -21.06 19.67
CA THR A 53 -17.88 -20.18 18.66
C THR A 53 -19.17 -19.58 19.20
N THR A 54 -19.39 -18.30 18.98
CA THR A 54 -20.57 -17.57 19.42
C THR A 54 -21.05 -16.57 18.38
N ALA A 55 -22.31 -16.17 18.46
CA ALA A 55 -22.75 -14.92 17.84
C ALA A 55 -22.03 -13.75 18.52
N TYR A 56 -22.04 -12.57 17.90
CA TYR A 56 -21.40 -11.39 18.48
C TYR A 56 -21.74 -11.25 19.98
N PRO A 57 -20.77 -11.31 20.89
CA PRO A 57 -21.01 -11.46 22.32
C PRO A 57 -21.46 -10.16 23.01
N GLY A 58 -21.61 -9.06 22.27
CA GLY A 58 -21.91 -7.73 22.81
C GLY A 58 -20.72 -7.05 23.48
N HIS A 59 -19.82 -7.81 24.09
CA HIS A 59 -18.55 -7.34 24.65
C HIS A 59 -17.47 -8.36 24.32
N LEU A 60 -16.42 -7.91 23.68
CA LEU A 60 -15.24 -8.72 23.42
C LEU A 60 -14.35 -8.74 24.67
N GLN A 61 -13.71 -9.86 24.94
CA GLN A 61 -12.78 -10.04 26.05
C GLN A 61 -11.36 -10.30 25.51
N ILE A 62 -10.36 -9.98 26.33
CA ILE A 62 -8.97 -10.26 25.97
C ILE A 62 -8.81 -11.76 25.65
N GLY A 63 -8.22 -12.04 24.48
CA GLY A 63 -8.03 -13.38 23.96
C GLY A 63 -9.19 -13.90 23.11
N ASP A 64 -10.31 -13.19 23.01
CA ASP A 64 -11.32 -13.49 22.00
C ASP A 64 -10.75 -13.28 20.60
N ARG A 65 -11.24 -14.07 19.65
CA ARG A 65 -10.81 -14.02 18.26
C ARG A 65 -11.98 -13.73 17.34
N ILE A 66 -11.68 -12.99 16.30
CA ILE A 66 -12.61 -12.65 15.24
C ILE A 66 -12.02 -13.22 13.95
N LEU A 67 -12.77 -14.07 13.28
CA LEU A 67 -12.45 -14.51 11.92
C LEU A 67 -13.35 -13.76 10.96
N ALA A 68 -12.76 -13.12 9.96
CA ALA A 68 -13.50 -12.48 8.90
C ALA A 68 -13.06 -13.03 7.54
N ARG A 69 -13.99 -13.10 6.62
CA ARG A 69 -13.72 -13.37 5.20
C ARG A 69 -14.44 -12.36 4.37
N ASP A 70 -13.70 -11.71 3.49
CA ASP A 70 -14.23 -10.72 2.58
C ASP A 70 -14.05 -11.14 1.12
N THR A 71 -14.92 -10.64 0.24
CA THR A 71 -14.69 -10.70 -1.19
C THR A 71 -13.96 -9.43 -1.60
N LEU A 72 -12.81 -9.59 -2.27
CA LEU A 72 -12.05 -8.48 -2.81
C LEU A 72 -12.52 -8.14 -4.24
N THR A 73 -12.81 -6.86 -4.48
CA THR A 73 -13.17 -6.34 -5.79
C THR A 73 -12.22 -5.22 -6.23
N GLN A 74 -12.02 -5.11 -7.53
CA GLN A 74 -11.36 -3.99 -8.18
C GLN A 74 -12.31 -3.42 -9.23
N GLY A 75 -12.81 -2.22 -9.01
CA GLY A 75 -14.00 -1.74 -9.72
C GLY A 75 -15.19 -2.67 -9.48
N ASN A 76 -15.82 -3.14 -10.54
CA ASN A 76 -17.00 -4.03 -10.46
C ASN A 76 -16.64 -5.53 -10.59
N ARG A 77 -15.36 -5.90 -10.55
CA ARG A 77 -14.92 -7.29 -10.73
C ARG A 77 -14.44 -7.85 -9.41
N SER A 78 -14.91 -9.05 -9.05
CA SER A 78 -14.28 -9.86 -8.01
C SER A 78 -12.91 -10.29 -8.50
N VAL A 79 -11.88 -10.02 -7.70
CA VAL A 79 -10.48 -10.34 -8.03
C VAL A 79 -9.86 -11.31 -7.02
N GLY A 80 -10.54 -11.58 -5.90
CA GLY A 80 -10.03 -12.46 -4.87
C GLY A 80 -10.87 -12.42 -3.61
N TYR A 81 -10.25 -12.82 -2.53
CA TYR A 81 -10.81 -12.76 -1.18
C TYR A 81 -9.69 -12.49 -0.18
N ASP A 82 -10.04 -12.12 1.02
CA ASP A 82 -9.14 -12.11 2.15
C ASP A 82 -9.68 -12.97 3.29
N ASP A 83 -8.76 -13.44 4.10
CA ASP A 83 -9.01 -14.12 5.36
C ASP A 83 -8.28 -13.37 6.47
N GLU A 84 -9.04 -12.83 7.39
CA GLU A 84 -8.54 -12.05 8.52
C GLU A 84 -8.76 -12.80 9.83
N LEU A 85 -7.74 -12.78 10.68
CA LEU A 85 -7.80 -13.22 12.06
C LEU A 85 -7.41 -12.05 12.97
N CYS A 86 -8.34 -11.58 13.77
CA CYS A 86 -8.07 -10.61 14.84
C CYS A 86 -8.10 -11.29 16.21
N THR A 87 -7.24 -10.87 17.11
CA THR A 87 -7.24 -11.25 18.53
C THR A 87 -7.42 -10.00 19.37
N VAL A 88 -8.40 -10.04 20.26
CA VAL A 88 -8.67 -8.94 21.19
C VAL A 88 -7.54 -8.86 22.22
N THR A 89 -6.97 -7.68 22.35
CA THR A 89 -5.89 -7.36 23.27
C THR A 89 -6.38 -6.42 24.38
N PHE A 90 -5.49 -5.67 25.02
CA PHE A 90 -5.86 -4.70 26.04
C PHE A 90 -6.64 -3.51 25.45
N ASP A 91 -7.46 -2.89 26.25
CA ASP A 91 -8.20 -1.66 25.90
C ASP A 91 -9.13 -1.79 24.69
N ASN A 92 -9.70 -2.99 24.46
CA ASN A 92 -10.55 -3.34 23.31
C ASN A 92 -9.85 -3.13 21.94
N GLN A 93 -8.54 -3.21 21.90
CA GLN A 93 -7.79 -3.22 20.67
C GLN A 93 -7.76 -4.62 20.07
N GLU A 94 -7.66 -4.70 18.77
CA GLU A 94 -7.61 -5.96 18.03
C GLU A 94 -6.31 -6.02 17.22
N LEU A 95 -5.48 -7.02 17.52
CA LEU A 95 -4.31 -7.33 16.71
C LEU A 95 -4.74 -8.27 15.58
N CYS A 96 -4.67 -7.79 14.36
CA CYS A 96 -5.15 -8.48 13.17
C CYS A 96 -4.03 -8.93 12.25
N GLN A 97 -4.21 -10.12 11.70
CA GLN A 97 -3.41 -10.69 10.61
C GLN A 97 -4.35 -10.97 9.44
N ASP A 98 -3.95 -10.59 8.26
CA ASP A 98 -4.74 -10.71 7.05
C ASP A 98 -3.94 -11.33 5.91
N THR A 99 -4.61 -12.16 5.12
CA THR A 99 -4.08 -12.76 3.90
C THR A 99 -5.02 -12.45 2.73
N MET A 100 -4.65 -11.46 1.94
CA MET A 100 -5.35 -11.14 0.69
C MET A 100 -4.93 -12.11 -0.42
N VAL A 101 -5.84 -12.94 -0.89
CA VAL A 101 -5.61 -13.95 -1.94
C VAL A 101 -6.11 -13.41 -3.28
N LEU A 102 -5.19 -13.26 -4.24
CA LEU A 102 -5.46 -12.79 -5.60
C LEU A 102 -5.14 -13.92 -6.59
N PRO A 103 -6.13 -14.77 -6.98
CA PRO A 103 -5.92 -15.94 -7.81
C PRO A 103 -5.17 -15.61 -9.11
N GLY A 104 -4.14 -16.42 -9.41
CA GLY A 104 -3.28 -16.21 -10.57
C GLY A 104 -2.21 -15.15 -10.42
N THR A 105 -2.23 -14.37 -9.32
CA THR A 105 -1.25 -13.31 -9.03
C THR A 105 -0.40 -13.65 -7.81
N GLY A 106 -1.02 -14.09 -6.72
CA GLY A 106 -0.36 -14.44 -5.47
C GLY A 106 -1.17 -14.00 -4.25
N GLN A 107 -0.48 -13.90 -3.13
CA GLN A 107 -1.04 -13.48 -1.85
C GLN A 107 -0.25 -12.29 -1.30
N ILE A 108 -0.92 -11.45 -0.52
CA ILE A 108 -0.30 -10.38 0.26
C ILE A 108 -0.62 -10.66 1.72
N GLU A 109 0.39 -10.60 2.58
CA GLU A 109 0.25 -10.76 4.02
C GLU A 109 0.44 -9.40 4.69
N ALA A 110 -0.49 -9.05 5.58
CA ALA A 110 -0.51 -7.79 6.28
C ALA A 110 -0.89 -7.96 7.75
N ASN A 111 -0.45 -7.01 8.59
CA ASN A 111 -0.75 -6.98 10.00
C ASN A 111 -1.07 -5.56 10.43
N TRP A 112 -2.04 -5.41 11.35
CA TRP A 112 -2.40 -4.12 11.92
C TRP A 112 -2.93 -4.24 13.35
N LEU A 113 -2.95 -3.12 14.03
CA LEU A 113 -3.65 -2.97 15.29
C LEU A 113 -4.89 -2.11 15.05
N TRP A 114 -6.06 -2.67 15.31
CA TRP A 114 -7.31 -1.91 15.25
C TRP A 114 -7.62 -1.30 16.61
N THR A 115 -7.69 0.01 16.69
CA THR A 115 -7.82 0.74 17.97
C THR A 115 -9.13 1.50 18.09
N ASP A 116 -9.83 1.72 16.98
CA ASP A 116 -11.03 2.55 16.96
C ASP A 116 -11.93 2.17 15.77
N TRP A 117 -12.84 1.28 16.01
CA TRP A 117 -13.89 0.96 15.05
C TRP A 117 -14.96 2.09 15.07
N PRO A 118 -15.39 2.70 13.96
CA PRO A 118 -15.16 2.31 12.55
C PRO A 118 -14.18 3.22 11.78
N SER A 119 -13.19 3.80 12.41
CA SER A 119 -12.33 4.83 11.79
C SER A 119 -11.39 4.33 10.69
N GLY A 120 -11.32 3.01 10.46
CA GLY A 120 -10.35 2.39 9.57
C GLY A 120 -9.02 2.10 10.27
N PHE A 121 -8.05 1.61 9.52
CA PHE A 121 -6.74 1.27 10.07
C PHE A 121 -5.61 1.53 9.07
N THR A 122 -4.40 1.55 9.59
CA THR A 122 -3.16 1.47 8.81
C THR A 122 -2.35 0.29 9.33
N GLY A 123 -1.86 -0.54 8.42
CA GLY A 123 -1.09 -1.72 8.74
C GLY A 123 0.17 -1.84 7.90
N VAL A 124 1.00 -2.81 8.23
CA VAL A 124 2.22 -3.14 7.50
C VAL A 124 1.99 -4.35 6.60
N ILE A 125 2.53 -4.30 5.40
CA ILE A 125 2.67 -5.46 4.52
C ILE A 125 4.05 -6.04 4.78
N ASP A 126 4.11 -7.27 5.22
CA ASP A 126 5.35 -7.92 5.65
C ASP A 126 5.74 -9.12 4.77
N GLY A 127 4.88 -9.53 3.83
CA GLY A 127 5.15 -10.64 2.95
C GLY A 127 4.11 -10.87 1.87
N GLY A 128 4.25 -12.01 1.24
CA GLY A 128 3.33 -12.51 0.24
C GLY A 128 3.92 -13.65 -0.59
N THR A 129 3.18 -14.07 -1.61
CA THR A 129 3.59 -15.12 -2.56
C THR A 129 3.39 -14.68 -4.01
N GLY A 130 3.86 -15.48 -4.96
CA GLY A 130 3.72 -15.17 -6.40
C GLY A 130 4.36 -13.83 -6.77
N THR A 131 3.60 -12.95 -7.40
CA THR A 131 4.07 -11.60 -7.75
C THR A 131 4.44 -10.77 -6.51
N PHE A 132 3.90 -11.11 -5.35
CA PHE A 132 4.09 -10.41 -4.08
C PHE A 132 5.11 -11.09 -3.14
N ALA A 133 5.89 -12.07 -3.62
CA ALA A 133 6.77 -12.91 -2.79
C ALA A 133 7.80 -12.13 -1.93
N ARG A 134 8.03 -10.87 -2.23
CA ARG A 134 8.92 -9.97 -1.47
C ARG A 134 8.27 -8.64 -1.16
N ALA A 135 6.95 -8.59 -1.21
CA ALA A 135 6.21 -7.37 -0.94
C ALA A 135 6.50 -6.90 0.49
N LYS A 136 6.74 -5.63 0.61
CA LYS A 136 6.82 -4.85 1.84
C LYS A 136 6.07 -3.56 1.60
N GLY A 137 5.60 -2.92 2.64
CA GLY A 137 4.91 -1.65 2.47
C GLY A 137 3.86 -1.39 3.52
N GLU A 138 2.85 -0.67 3.11
CA GLU A 138 1.75 -0.26 3.98
C GLU A 138 0.41 -0.59 3.34
N VAL A 139 -0.55 -1.01 4.15
CA VAL A 139 -1.97 -1.09 3.78
C VAL A 139 -2.77 -0.11 4.62
N THR A 140 -3.63 0.67 3.97
CA THR A 140 -4.63 1.50 4.65
C THR A 140 -6.01 1.00 4.32
N ALA A 141 -6.89 0.94 5.32
CA ALA A 141 -8.31 0.65 5.13
C ALA A 141 -9.13 1.88 5.48
N THR A 142 -10.06 2.22 4.61
CA THR A 142 -11.01 3.32 4.80
C THR A 142 -12.42 2.78 4.70
N PRO A 143 -13.26 2.97 5.74
CA PRO A 143 -14.65 2.54 5.72
C PRO A 143 -15.43 3.18 4.57
N LEU A 144 -16.28 2.39 3.94
CA LEU A 144 -17.22 2.82 2.91
C LEU A 144 -18.66 2.63 3.41
N ALA A 145 -19.60 3.26 2.71
CA ALA A 145 -21.02 3.01 2.96
C ALA A 145 -21.35 1.52 2.77
N GLY A 146 -22.24 0.98 3.63
CA GLY A 146 -22.65 -0.42 3.56
C GLY A 146 -21.70 -1.40 4.24
N GLY A 147 -20.73 -0.91 5.02
CA GLY A 147 -19.82 -1.76 5.81
C GLY A 147 -18.66 -2.36 5.03
N ALA A 148 -18.46 -1.97 3.76
CA ALA A 148 -17.28 -2.34 3.00
C ALA A 148 -16.05 -1.51 3.41
N LEU A 149 -14.86 -2.01 3.12
CA LEU A 149 -13.59 -1.31 3.34
C LEU A 149 -12.88 -1.07 2.01
N LYS A 150 -12.41 0.14 1.79
CA LYS A 150 -11.45 0.41 0.71
C LYS A 150 -10.05 0.13 1.24
N LEU A 151 -9.39 -0.86 0.67
CA LEU A 151 -8.01 -1.20 0.95
C LEU A 151 -7.09 -0.54 -0.07
N THR A 152 -6.04 0.09 0.40
CA THR A 152 -4.98 0.66 -0.45
C THR A 152 -3.65 0.13 0.02
N ALA A 153 -3.07 -0.78 -0.75
CA ALA A 153 -1.74 -1.34 -0.49
C ALA A 153 -0.68 -0.59 -1.30
N THR A 154 0.28 0.00 -0.63
CA THR A 154 1.44 0.68 -1.21
C THR A 154 2.65 -0.23 -1.04
N LEU A 155 3.20 -0.74 -2.15
CA LEU A 155 4.24 -1.77 -2.16
C LEU A 155 5.62 -1.18 -2.47
N ASN A 156 6.64 -1.62 -1.74
CA ASN A 156 8.04 -1.20 -1.90
C ASN A 156 8.89 -2.28 -2.55
#